data_c0bace56e93ffa356633df859387b29a
#
_entry.id   c0bace56e93ffa356633df859387b29a
#
_cell.length_a   1.000
_cell.length_b   1.000
_cell.length_c   1.000
_cell.angle_alpha   90.00
_cell.angle_beta   90.00
_cell.angle_gamma   90.00
#
_symmetry.space_group_name_H-M   'P 1'
#
loop_
_entity.id
_entity.type
_entity.pdbx_description
1 polymer ?
#
loop_
_entity_poly.entity_id
_entity_poly.type
_entity_poly.pdbx_seq_one_letter_code
_entity_poly.pdbx_strand_id
1 'polypeptide(L)'
;MVHHIVLMKLKPGVTRDDPRLRAGLDALIALREQIDGIDGWEHGWNFTQRPIAYDFGLYSSFVSRAAFDAYGPHPAHQAAAVQLREVVDWVLCDFGPGAA
;
A
#
# COMPACT_ATOMS: atom_id res chain seq x y z
N MET A 1 -9.75 12.07 10.29
CA MET A 1 -8.65 11.20 9.81
C MET A 1 -9.22 10.11 8.92
N VAL A 2 -8.66 9.90 7.75
CA VAL A 2 -9.04 8.78 6.87
C VAL A 2 -7.98 7.70 7.01
N HIS A 3 -8.43 6.44 7.09
CA HIS A 3 -7.55 5.29 7.25
C HIS A 3 -7.61 4.43 6.00
N HIS A 4 -6.45 3.97 5.55
CA HIS A 4 -6.29 3.20 4.32
C HIS A 4 -5.45 1.97 4.62
N ILE A 5 -6.03 0.80 4.41
CA ILE A 5 -5.36 -0.47 4.68
C ILE A 5 -5.25 -1.24 3.37
N VAL A 6 -4.05 -1.69 3.05
CA VAL A 6 -3.78 -2.52 1.87
C VAL A 6 -3.12 -3.81 2.33
N LEU A 7 -3.62 -4.92 1.86
CA LEU A 7 -3.04 -6.24 2.09
C LEU A 7 -2.64 -6.81 0.74
N MET A 8 -1.39 -7.23 0.63
CA MET A 8 -0.81 -7.73 -0.62
C MET A 8 -0.47 -9.21 -0.51
N LYS A 9 -0.78 -9.94 -1.58
CA LYS A 9 -0.42 -11.34 -1.74
C LYS A 9 0.48 -11.48 -2.95
N LEU A 10 1.60 -12.18 -2.79
CA LEU A 10 2.51 -12.44 -3.89
C LEU A 10 1.82 -13.33 -4.93
N LYS A 11 1.99 -13.00 -6.20
CA LYS A 11 1.50 -13.86 -7.28
C LYS A 11 2.26 -15.18 -7.30
N PRO A 12 1.66 -16.25 -7.86
CA PRO A 12 2.35 -17.53 -7.94
C PRO A 12 3.73 -17.39 -8.58
N GLY A 13 4.74 -18.00 -7.94
CA GLY A 13 6.11 -17.98 -8.43
C GLY A 13 6.92 -16.75 -8.03
N VAL A 14 6.29 -15.73 -7.42
CA VAL A 14 7.01 -14.54 -6.92
C VAL A 14 7.49 -14.80 -5.50
N THR A 15 8.76 -14.52 -5.22
CA THR A 15 9.34 -14.65 -3.90
C THR A 15 9.64 -13.27 -3.31
N ARG A 16 9.90 -13.22 -2.00
CA ARG A 16 10.17 -11.96 -1.30
C ARG A 16 11.39 -11.21 -1.79
N ASP A 17 12.35 -11.91 -2.40
CA ASP A 17 13.56 -11.34 -2.96
C ASP A 17 13.50 -11.07 -4.47
N ASP A 18 12.34 -11.22 -5.09
CA ASP A 18 12.15 -10.87 -6.49
C ASP A 18 12.49 -9.39 -6.71
N PRO A 19 13.42 -9.07 -7.63
CA PRO A 19 13.83 -7.67 -7.84
C PRO A 19 12.69 -6.73 -8.24
N ARG A 20 11.69 -7.23 -8.97
CA ARG A 20 10.52 -6.43 -9.36
C ARG A 20 9.68 -6.07 -8.15
N LEU A 21 9.51 -7.03 -7.23
CA LEU A 21 8.77 -6.82 -5.99
C LEU A 21 9.49 -5.80 -5.12
N ARG A 22 10.80 -5.94 -4.95
CA ARG A 22 11.60 -5.05 -4.13
C ARG A 22 11.55 -3.62 -4.68
N ALA A 23 11.69 -3.44 -5.99
CA ALA A 23 11.59 -2.13 -6.61
C ALA A 23 10.21 -1.50 -6.41
N GLY A 24 9.14 -2.29 -6.56
CA GLY A 24 7.78 -1.82 -6.36
C GLY A 24 7.49 -1.44 -4.91
N LEU A 25 7.95 -2.24 -3.96
CA LEU A 25 7.79 -1.94 -2.53
C LEU A 25 8.61 -0.71 -2.11
N ASP A 26 9.83 -0.56 -2.62
CA ASP A 26 10.64 0.63 -2.36
C ASP A 26 9.94 1.89 -2.86
N ALA A 27 9.35 1.84 -4.05
CA ALA A 27 8.58 2.96 -4.60
C ALA A 27 7.35 3.27 -3.75
N LEU A 28 6.64 2.24 -3.26
CA LEU A 28 5.48 2.40 -2.39
C LEU A 28 5.88 3.04 -1.07
N ILE A 29 6.91 2.53 -0.43
CA ILE A 29 7.38 3.01 0.87
C ILE A 29 7.82 4.48 0.78
N ALA A 30 8.44 4.86 -0.32
CA ALA A 30 8.90 6.23 -0.55
C ALA A 30 7.76 7.25 -0.72
N LEU A 31 6.53 6.82 -0.95
CA LEU A 31 5.39 7.74 -1.16
C LEU A 31 5.16 8.64 0.05
N ARG A 32 5.46 8.18 1.25
CA ARG A 32 5.33 8.98 2.47
C ARG A 32 6.04 10.31 2.34
N GLU A 33 7.23 10.33 1.75
CA GLU A 33 8.05 11.51 1.59
C GLU A 33 7.70 12.33 0.34
N GLN A 34 6.89 11.78 -0.56
CA GLN A 34 6.60 12.39 -1.85
C GLN A 34 5.21 12.97 -1.96
N ILE A 35 4.30 12.57 -1.10
CA ILE A 35 2.89 12.97 -1.17
C ILE A 35 2.49 13.63 0.13
N ASP A 36 1.95 14.85 0.03
CA ASP A 36 1.47 15.59 1.19
C ASP A 36 0.18 15.00 1.74
N GLY A 37 -0.07 15.24 3.02
CA GLY A 37 -1.32 14.87 3.66
C GLY A 37 -1.34 13.50 4.31
N ILE A 38 -0.27 12.74 4.20
CA ILE A 38 -0.12 11.46 4.90
C ILE A 38 0.28 11.73 6.35
N ASP A 39 -0.51 11.23 7.29
CA ASP A 39 -0.25 11.37 8.72
C ASP A 39 0.46 10.14 9.29
N GLY A 40 -0.15 8.96 9.15
CA GLY A 40 0.41 7.70 9.60
C GLY A 40 0.85 6.82 8.43
N TRP A 41 1.91 6.05 8.64
CA TRP A 41 2.48 5.20 7.59
C TRP A 41 3.22 4.04 8.24
N GLU A 42 2.66 2.83 8.17
CA GLU A 42 3.26 1.64 8.74
C GLU A 42 3.11 0.49 7.76
N HIS A 43 4.14 -0.33 7.64
CA HIS A 43 4.14 -1.44 6.71
C HIS A 43 5.06 -2.55 7.20
N GLY A 44 4.86 -3.73 6.66
CA GLY A 44 5.73 -4.85 6.99
C GLY A 44 5.27 -6.16 6.37
N TRP A 45 6.15 -7.15 6.47
CA TRP A 45 5.89 -8.51 6.03
C TRP A 45 5.09 -9.27 7.08
N ASN A 46 4.20 -10.14 6.60
CA ASN A 46 3.52 -11.09 7.47
C ASN A 46 4.54 -12.03 8.11
N PHE A 47 4.37 -12.32 9.41
CA PHE A 47 5.25 -13.24 10.14
C PHE A 47 4.51 -14.46 10.70
N THR A 48 3.24 -14.63 10.37
CA THR A 48 2.46 -15.79 10.83
C THR A 48 2.33 -16.85 9.74
N GLN A 49 1.95 -18.07 10.14
CA GLN A 49 1.75 -19.19 9.23
C GLN A 49 0.27 -19.47 8.97
N ARG A 50 -0.60 -18.49 9.19
CA ARG A 50 -2.04 -18.68 9.04
C ARG A 50 -2.39 -18.77 7.54
N PRO A 51 -3.24 -19.73 7.14
CA PRO A 51 -3.62 -19.88 5.74
C PRO A 51 -4.32 -18.66 5.13
N ILE A 52 -5.02 -17.88 5.97
CA ILE A 52 -5.75 -16.68 5.53
C ILE A 52 -4.90 -15.42 5.52
N ALA A 53 -3.65 -15.49 6.00
CA ALA A 53 -2.78 -14.31 6.07
C ALA A 53 -2.26 -13.94 4.69
N TYR A 54 -2.26 -12.64 4.39
CA TYR A 54 -1.60 -12.10 3.22
C TYR A 54 -0.12 -11.90 3.51
N ASP A 55 0.66 -11.51 2.52
CA ASP A 55 2.12 -11.51 2.62
C ASP A 55 2.70 -10.19 3.12
N PHE A 56 2.12 -9.06 2.73
CA PHE A 56 2.63 -7.73 3.10
C PHE A 56 1.45 -6.80 3.40
N GLY A 57 1.60 -5.99 4.44
CA GLY A 57 0.58 -5.03 4.85
C GLY A 57 1.08 -3.60 4.83
N LEU A 58 0.24 -2.68 4.38
CA LEU A 58 0.47 -1.25 4.49
C LEU A 58 -0.75 -0.62 5.17
N TYR A 59 -0.49 0.09 6.27
CA TYR A 59 -1.47 0.94 6.91
C TYR A 59 -1.06 2.39 6.72
N SER A 60 -1.99 3.24 6.31
CA SER A 60 -1.77 4.67 6.23
C SER A 60 -2.98 5.45 6.71
N SER A 61 -2.73 6.67 7.18
CA SER A 61 -3.79 7.59 7.53
C SER A 61 -3.53 8.94 6.88
N PHE A 62 -4.61 9.66 6.57
CA PHE A 62 -4.57 10.93 5.86
C PHE A 62 -5.26 11.99 6.70
N VAL A 63 -4.74 13.20 6.66
CA VAL A 63 -5.22 14.31 7.50
C VAL A 63 -6.65 14.72 7.15
N SER A 64 -7.11 14.43 5.93
CA SER A 64 -8.46 14.78 5.47
C SER A 64 -8.89 13.87 4.33
N ARG A 65 -10.17 13.93 4.02
CA ARG A 65 -10.71 13.23 2.83
C ARG A 65 -10.11 13.78 1.55
N ALA A 66 -9.89 15.10 1.48
CA ALA A 66 -9.28 15.72 0.31
C ALA A 66 -7.84 15.22 0.08
N ALA A 67 -7.06 15.08 1.15
CA ALA A 67 -5.71 14.51 1.05
C ALA A 67 -5.74 13.07 0.56
N PHE A 68 -6.68 12.27 1.07
CA PHE A 68 -6.86 10.90 0.62
C PHE A 68 -7.26 10.84 -0.86
N ASP A 69 -8.21 11.69 -1.28
CA ASP A 69 -8.68 11.70 -2.66
C ASP A 69 -7.56 12.10 -3.65
N ALA A 70 -6.61 12.91 -3.21
CA ALA A 70 -5.47 13.33 -4.03
C ALA A 70 -4.36 12.26 -4.10
N TYR A 71 -4.30 11.33 -3.17
CA TYR A 71 -3.26 10.31 -3.08
C TYR A 71 -3.30 9.32 -4.25
N GLY A 72 -4.45 8.72 -4.52
CA GLY A 72 -4.60 7.71 -5.56
C GLY A 72 -4.17 8.17 -6.95
N PRO A 73 -4.66 9.34 -7.43
CA PRO A 73 -4.28 9.84 -8.76
C PRO A 73 -2.87 10.46 -8.82
N HIS A 74 -2.18 10.62 -7.70
CA HIS A 74 -0.85 11.20 -7.71
C HIS A 74 0.11 10.38 -8.60
N PRO A 75 0.91 11.03 -9.47
CA PRO A 75 1.79 10.30 -10.39
C PRO A 75 2.75 9.31 -9.71
N ALA A 76 3.28 9.66 -8.54
CA ALA A 76 4.17 8.76 -7.80
C ALA A 76 3.44 7.49 -7.33
N HIS A 77 2.19 7.64 -6.87
CA HIS A 77 1.37 6.50 -6.47
C HIS A 77 1.04 5.61 -7.68
N GLN A 78 0.68 6.21 -8.80
CA GLN A 78 0.38 5.47 -10.03
C GLN A 78 1.59 4.67 -10.50
N ALA A 79 2.79 5.24 -10.43
CA ALA A 79 4.01 4.56 -10.83
C ALA A 79 4.30 3.34 -9.94
N ALA A 80 4.14 3.48 -8.63
CA ALA A 80 4.32 2.37 -7.69
C ALA A 80 3.28 1.26 -7.93
N ALA A 81 2.02 1.64 -8.14
CA ALA A 81 0.95 0.67 -8.38
C ALA A 81 1.19 -0.14 -9.66
N VAL A 82 1.66 0.49 -10.72
CA VAL A 82 1.98 -0.21 -11.99
C VAL A 82 3.06 -1.27 -11.77
N GLN A 83 4.11 -0.93 -11.04
CA GLN A 83 5.19 -1.88 -10.72
C GLN A 83 4.67 -3.05 -9.88
N LEU A 84 3.91 -2.76 -8.83
CA LEU A 84 3.40 -3.79 -7.92
C LEU A 84 2.38 -4.71 -8.57
N ARG A 85 1.58 -4.21 -9.50
CA ARG A 85 0.55 -5.00 -10.18
C ARG A 85 1.12 -6.20 -10.92
N GLU A 86 2.38 -6.15 -11.28
CA GLU A 86 3.06 -7.26 -11.96
C GLU A 86 3.36 -8.44 -11.05
N VAL A 87 3.50 -8.21 -9.75
CA VAL A 87 4.03 -9.20 -8.81
C VAL A 87 3.11 -9.49 -7.63
N VAL A 88 2.11 -8.66 -7.36
CA VAL A 88 1.18 -8.88 -6.25
C VAL A 88 -0.26 -8.67 -6.68
N ASP A 89 -1.16 -9.32 -5.95
CA ASP A 89 -2.58 -8.98 -5.90
C ASP A 89 -2.84 -8.31 -4.57
N TRP A 90 -3.82 -7.38 -4.51
CA TRP A 90 -4.13 -6.72 -3.25
C TRP A 90 -5.62 -6.52 -3.05
N VAL A 91 -5.97 -6.37 -1.79
CA VAL A 91 -7.29 -5.92 -1.34
C VAL A 91 -7.08 -4.70 -0.45
N LEU A 92 -8.09 -3.88 -0.31
CA LEU A 92 -7.99 -2.67 0.49
C LEU A 92 -9.30 -2.37 1.21
N CYS A 93 -9.18 -1.54 2.26
CA CYS A 93 -10.32 -0.98 2.98
C CYS A 93 -9.99 0.45 3.37
N ASP A 94 -10.88 1.37 3.02
CA ASP A 94 -10.74 2.79 3.33
C ASP A 94 -11.89 3.20 4.24
N PHE A 95 -11.59 3.77 5.41
CA PHE A 95 -12.61 4.12 6.37
C PHE A 95 -12.23 5.35 7.20
N GLY A 96 -13.21 5.95 7.82
CA GLY A 96 -13.01 7.08 8.71
C GLY A 96 -14.22 8.01 8.75
N PRO A 97 -14.26 8.96 9.69
CA PRO A 97 -15.31 9.97 9.76
C PRO A 97 -15.35 10.79 8.48
N GLY A 98 -16.55 11.06 7.97
CA GLY A 98 -16.71 11.82 6.73
C GLY A 98 -16.53 11.02 5.46
N ALA A 99 -16.31 9.72 5.56
CA ALA A 99 -16.26 8.81 4.42
C ALA A 99 -17.66 8.23 4.09
N ALA A 100 -18.62 8.49 4.96
CA ALA A 100 -19.99 8.03 4.77
C ALA A 100 -20.75 8.95 3.80
#